data_dfb7bc0c7a94a2a2d3360cea9e101b5b
#
_entry.id   dfb7bc0c7a94a2a2d3360cea9e101b5b
#
_cell.length_a   1.000
_cell.length_b   1.000
_cell.length_c   1.000
_cell.angle_alpha   90.00
_cell.angle_beta   90.00
_cell.angle_gamma   90.00
#
_symmetry.space_group_name_H-M   'P 1'
#
loop_
_entity.id
_entity.type
_entity.pdbx_description
1 polymer ?
#
loop_
_entity_poly.entity_id
_entity_poly.type
_entity_poly.pdbx_seq_one_letter_code
_entity_poly.pdbx_strand_id
1 'polypeptide(L)'
;MAEPRRRAEGFTLVELMVVIVIIGLAAAAVVLAMPEQGGSLRSEAVRFAARAKAARDTAILESRTVAVRIGPAGYAVARRARGEWRTDADYEWAEGTTPEIAGAGGGSLRFDPTGLAQPAAVVLRRGERRAVIEIGGDGGVRVE
;
A
#
# COMPACT_ATOMS: atom_id res chain seq x y z
N MET A 1 65.13 14.36 -32.97
CA MET A 1 64.07 14.78 -32.02
C MET A 1 63.16 13.57 -31.79
N ALA A 2 63.33 12.85 -30.68
CA ALA A 2 62.69 11.58 -30.38
C ALA A 2 61.48 11.86 -29.47
N GLU A 3 60.29 11.53 -29.92
CA GLU A 3 59.08 11.60 -29.09
C GLU A 3 59.11 10.53 -27.98
N PRO A 4 58.79 10.87 -26.74
CA PRO A 4 58.68 9.90 -25.68
C PRO A 4 57.43 9.02 -25.91
N ARG A 5 57.65 7.72 -26.16
CA ARG A 5 56.59 6.73 -26.13
C ARG A 5 55.96 6.71 -24.75
N ARG A 6 54.71 7.16 -24.63
CA ARG A 6 53.85 6.94 -23.45
C ARG A 6 53.72 5.43 -23.26
N ARG A 7 54.24 4.91 -22.15
CA ARG A 7 53.95 3.55 -21.71
C ARG A 7 52.45 3.45 -21.41
N ALA A 8 51.77 2.62 -22.14
CA ALA A 8 50.44 2.22 -21.76
C ALA A 8 50.57 1.31 -20.52
N GLU A 9 50.31 1.86 -19.34
CA GLU A 9 50.20 1.07 -18.10
C GLU A 9 48.90 0.27 -18.20
N GLY A 10 49.02 -1.04 -18.37
CA GLY A 10 47.84 -1.94 -18.34
C GLY A 10 47.34 -2.14 -16.92
N PHE A 11 46.05 -2.20 -16.73
CA PHE A 11 45.41 -2.56 -15.47
C PHE A 11 45.95 -3.90 -14.95
N THR A 12 46.28 -3.95 -13.67
CA THR A 12 46.70 -5.20 -13.03
C THR A 12 45.47 -6.04 -12.68
N LEU A 13 45.61 -7.37 -12.72
CA LEU A 13 44.52 -8.30 -12.37
C LEU A 13 44.04 -8.05 -10.93
N VAL A 14 44.95 -7.69 -10.03
CA VAL A 14 44.61 -7.35 -8.63
C VAL A 14 43.75 -6.09 -8.55
N GLU A 15 44.06 -5.07 -9.34
CA GLU A 15 43.28 -3.83 -9.38
C GLU A 15 41.83 -4.09 -9.85
N LEU A 16 41.66 -4.97 -10.85
CA LEU A 16 40.33 -5.38 -11.30
C LEU A 16 39.59 -6.13 -10.19
N MET A 17 40.25 -7.04 -9.45
CA MET A 17 39.63 -7.78 -8.34
C MET A 17 39.19 -6.82 -7.23
N VAL A 18 40.00 -5.82 -6.87
CA VAL A 18 39.65 -4.83 -5.84
C VAL A 18 38.46 -3.99 -6.29
N VAL A 19 38.40 -3.57 -7.54
CA VAL A 19 37.28 -2.80 -8.08
C VAL A 19 35.97 -3.61 -8.01
N ILE A 20 35.99 -4.89 -8.39
CA ILE A 20 34.78 -5.75 -8.30
C ILE A 20 34.33 -5.92 -6.85
N VAL A 21 35.25 -6.10 -5.90
CA VAL A 21 34.96 -6.20 -4.47
C VAL A 21 34.30 -4.90 -3.96
N ILE A 22 34.87 -3.74 -4.32
CA ILE A 22 34.31 -2.44 -3.91
C ILE A 22 32.91 -2.23 -4.49
N ILE A 23 32.71 -2.56 -5.77
CA ILE A 23 31.38 -2.46 -6.41
C ILE A 23 30.39 -3.41 -5.73
N GLY A 24 30.81 -4.64 -5.41
CA GLY A 24 29.97 -5.61 -4.70
C GLY A 24 29.57 -5.13 -3.30
N LEU A 25 30.49 -4.58 -2.54
CA LEU A 25 30.23 -3.99 -1.22
C LEU A 25 29.32 -2.76 -1.32
N ALA A 26 29.56 -1.88 -2.29
CA ALA A 26 28.72 -0.71 -2.52
C ALA A 26 27.29 -1.12 -2.91
N ALA A 27 27.12 -2.11 -3.77
CA ALA A 27 25.81 -2.65 -4.14
C ALA A 27 25.09 -3.26 -2.93
N ALA A 28 25.80 -4.02 -2.08
CA ALA A 28 25.24 -4.58 -0.85
C ALA A 28 24.80 -3.47 0.14
N ALA A 29 25.59 -2.40 0.29
CA ALA A 29 25.23 -1.26 1.13
C ALA A 29 23.97 -0.54 0.64
N VAL A 30 23.80 -0.40 -0.68
CA VAL A 30 22.57 0.19 -1.28
C VAL A 30 21.35 -0.67 -1.00
N VAL A 31 21.46 -1.99 -1.11
CA VAL A 31 20.34 -2.92 -0.81
C VAL A 31 19.94 -2.85 0.67
N LEU A 32 20.91 -2.75 1.59
CA LEU A 32 20.65 -2.59 3.02
C LEU A 32 20.09 -1.21 3.39
N ALA A 33 20.42 -0.17 2.62
CA ALA A 33 19.90 1.18 2.81
C ALA A 33 18.54 1.41 2.13
N MET A 34 18.06 0.48 1.28
CA MET A 34 16.72 0.56 0.76
C MET A 34 15.73 0.40 1.93
N PRO A 35 14.85 1.42 2.18
CA PRO A 35 13.82 1.26 3.19
C PRO A 35 13.00 0.03 2.81
N GLU A 36 12.81 -0.87 3.78
CA GLU A 36 11.96 -2.04 3.61
C GLU A 36 10.68 -1.63 2.90
N GLN A 37 10.34 -2.33 1.84
CA GLN A 37 9.13 -2.13 1.04
C GLN A 37 7.85 -2.58 1.78
N GLY A 38 7.79 -2.43 3.07
CA GLY A 38 6.54 -2.23 3.78
C GLY A 38 6.00 -0.89 3.29
N GLY A 39 5.34 -0.90 2.14
CA GLY A 39 4.98 0.26 1.34
C GLY A 39 4.63 1.48 2.17
N SER A 40 4.99 2.66 1.72
CA SER A 40 4.71 3.91 2.43
C SER A 40 3.25 3.91 2.93
N LEU A 41 2.96 4.53 4.06
CA LEU A 41 1.59 4.63 4.58
C LEU A 41 0.61 5.10 3.49
N ARG A 42 1.08 5.97 2.59
CA ARG A 42 0.32 6.41 1.42
C ARG A 42 0.01 5.25 0.46
N SER A 43 0.95 4.36 0.18
CA SER A 43 0.70 3.20 -0.70
C SER A 43 -0.26 2.20 -0.06
N GLU A 44 -0.25 2.08 1.26
CA GLU A 44 -1.23 1.30 2.01
C GLU A 44 -2.62 1.91 1.92
N ALA A 45 -2.74 3.23 2.10
CA ALA A 45 -3.99 3.96 1.90
C ALA A 45 -4.54 3.81 0.48
N VAL A 46 -3.67 3.88 -0.54
CA VAL A 46 -4.06 3.67 -1.94
C VAL A 46 -4.56 2.24 -2.17
N ARG A 47 -3.89 1.22 -1.60
CA ARG A 47 -4.36 -0.18 -1.68
C ARG A 47 -5.71 -0.37 -1.00
N PHE A 48 -5.90 0.20 0.19
CA PHE A 48 -7.18 0.17 0.88
C PHE A 48 -8.28 0.84 0.05
N ALA A 49 -8.02 2.05 -0.47
CA ALA A 49 -8.95 2.79 -1.32
C ALA A 49 -9.35 2.01 -2.58
N ALA A 50 -8.38 1.35 -3.23
CA ALA A 50 -8.64 0.51 -4.41
C ALA A 50 -9.58 -0.67 -4.06
N ARG A 51 -9.40 -1.29 -2.89
CA ARG A 51 -10.26 -2.39 -2.42
C ARG A 51 -11.64 -1.92 -1.99
N ALA A 52 -11.74 -0.74 -1.36
CA ALA A 52 -13.01 -0.13 -1.05
C ALA A 52 -13.80 0.21 -2.33
N LYS A 53 -13.12 0.72 -3.35
CA LYS A 53 -13.71 0.94 -4.68
C LYS A 53 -14.17 -0.37 -5.33
N ALA A 54 -13.37 -1.43 -5.28
CA ALA A 54 -13.74 -2.74 -5.78
C ALA A 54 -14.96 -3.31 -5.03
N ALA A 55 -15.06 -3.10 -3.71
CA ALA A 55 -16.22 -3.48 -2.92
C ALA A 55 -17.49 -2.74 -3.37
N ARG A 56 -17.40 -1.45 -3.67
CA ARG A 56 -18.48 -0.66 -4.27
C ARG A 56 -18.90 -1.23 -5.63
N ASP A 57 -17.94 -1.48 -6.51
CA ASP A 57 -18.20 -2.01 -7.84
C ASP A 57 -18.88 -3.41 -7.75
N THR A 58 -18.43 -4.24 -6.82
CA THR A 58 -19.07 -5.54 -6.52
C THR A 58 -20.49 -5.37 -6.02
N ALA A 59 -20.78 -4.37 -5.17
CA ALA A 59 -22.13 -4.10 -4.68
C ALA A 59 -23.09 -3.77 -5.83
N ILE A 60 -22.64 -2.98 -6.79
CA ILE A 60 -23.40 -2.62 -7.98
C ILE A 60 -23.60 -3.84 -8.89
N LEU A 61 -22.52 -4.54 -9.23
CA LEU A 61 -22.54 -5.66 -10.18
C LEU A 61 -23.38 -6.84 -9.67
N GLU A 62 -23.30 -7.15 -8.39
CA GLU A 62 -24.05 -8.25 -7.77
C GLU A 62 -25.42 -7.81 -7.24
N SER A 63 -25.77 -6.53 -7.34
CA SER A 63 -27.00 -5.93 -6.77
C SER A 63 -27.19 -6.32 -5.29
N ARG A 64 -26.11 -6.24 -4.48
CA ARG A 64 -26.07 -6.64 -3.08
C ARG A 64 -25.30 -5.63 -2.24
N THR A 65 -25.65 -5.57 -0.95
CA THR A 65 -24.86 -4.76 -0.02
C THR A 65 -23.53 -5.42 0.25
N VAL A 66 -22.44 -4.66 0.09
CA VAL A 66 -21.06 -5.04 0.44
C VAL A 66 -20.56 -4.12 1.54
N ALA A 67 -19.86 -4.68 2.51
CA ALA A 67 -19.26 -3.95 3.62
C ALA A 67 -17.77 -4.17 3.68
N VAL A 68 -17.01 -3.12 3.98
CA VAL A 68 -15.61 -3.20 4.37
C VAL A 68 -15.55 -2.97 5.87
N ARG A 69 -15.34 -4.04 6.64
CA ARG A 69 -15.20 -4.00 8.09
C ARG A 69 -13.76 -3.69 8.44
N ILE A 70 -13.53 -2.67 9.22
CA ILE A 70 -12.21 -2.19 9.59
C ILE A 70 -11.97 -2.48 11.07
N GLY A 71 -10.89 -3.18 11.34
CA GLY A 71 -10.43 -3.51 12.69
C GLY A 71 -8.98 -3.07 12.93
N PRO A 72 -8.50 -3.17 14.17
CA PRO A 72 -7.16 -2.73 14.52
C PRO A 72 -6.05 -3.53 13.84
N ALA A 73 -6.28 -4.82 13.57
CA ALA A 73 -5.30 -5.69 12.91
C ALA A 73 -5.39 -5.67 11.37
N GLY A 74 -6.53 -5.27 10.81
CA GLY A 74 -6.76 -5.33 9.39
C GLY A 74 -8.19 -4.96 9.01
N TYR A 75 -8.58 -5.31 7.80
CA TYR A 75 -9.92 -5.09 7.31
C TYR A 75 -10.40 -6.26 6.46
N ALA A 76 -11.72 -6.47 6.48
CA ALA A 76 -12.37 -7.56 5.77
C ALA A 76 -13.43 -7.02 4.82
N VAL A 77 -13.48 -7.58 3.61
CA VAL A 77 -14.57 -7.34 2.68
C VAL A 77 -15.62 -8.44 2.86
N ALA A 78 -16.84 -8.06 3.15
CA ALA A 78 -17.96 -8.97 3.36
C ALA A 78 -19.17 -8.55 2.53
N ARG A 79 -19.86 -9.51 1.97
CA ARG A 79 -21.12 -9.30 1.24
C ARG A 79 -22.32 -9.89 1.98
N ARG A 80 -23.47 -9.30 1.79
CA ARG A 80 -24.71 -9.82 2.34
C ARG A 80 -25.33 -10.85 1.38
N ALA A 81 -25.42 -12.10 1.82
CA ALA A 81 -26.02 -13.19 1.06
C ALA A 81 -27.08 -13.88 1.90
N ARG A 82 -28.32 -13.96 1.40
CA ARG A 82 -29.46 -14.62 2.08
C ARG A 82 -29.70 -14.13 3.51
N GLY A 83 -29.46 -12.83 3.78
CA GLY A 83 -29.63 -12.24 5.10
C GLY A 83 -28.40 -12.32 6.01
N GLU A 84 -27.39 -13.11 5.67
CA GLU A 84 -26.15 -13.29 6.45
C GLU A 84 -24.97 -12.57 5.81
N TRP A 85 -24.00 -12.19 6.62
CA TRP A 85 -22.74 -11.63 6.16
C TRP A 85 -21.71 -12.73 5.92
N ARG A 86 -21.16 -12.79 4.72
CA ARG A 86 -20.07 -13.69 4.36
C ARG A 86 -18.82 -12.87 4.05
N THR A 87 -17.74 -13.19 4.72
CA THR A 87 -16.43 -12.59 4.43
C THR A 87 -15.86 -13.22 3.17
N ASP A 88 -15.45 -12.40 2.21
CA ASP A 88 -14.88 -12.84 0.94
C ASP A 88 -13.35 -12.73 0.95
N ALA A 89 -12.81 -11.74 1.66
CA ALA A 89 -11.39 -11.51 1.76
C ALA A 89 -11.04 -10.76 3.06
N ASP A 90 -9.92 -11.13 3.65
CA ASP A 90 -9.30 -10.47 4.80
C ASP A 90 -7.93 -9.91 4.40
N TYR A 91 -7.59 -8.76 4.95
CA TYR A 91 -6.34 -8.07 4.69
C TYR A 91 -5.78 -7.52 5.99
N GLU A 92 -4.50 -7.70 6.22
CA GLU A 92 -3.80 -7.17 7.38
C GLU A 92 -3.24 -5.77 7.09
N TRP A 93 -3.20 -4.91 8.13
CA TRP A 93 -2.44 -3.68 8.07
C TRP A 93 -0.95 -4.00 8.15
N ALA A 94 -0.13 -3.17 7.52
CA ALA A 94 1.29 -3.26 7.73
C ALA A 94 1.65 -2.90 9.18
N GLU A 95 2.73 -3.47 9.68
CA GLU A 95 3.20 -3.29 11.06
C GLU A 95 3.24 -1.81 11.47
N GLY A 96 2.71 -1.52 12.65
CA GLY A 96 2.63 -0.18 13.22
C GLY A 96 1.52 0.71 12.64
N THR A 97 0.69 0.21 11.71
CA THR A 97 -0.45 0.96 11.19
C THR A 97 -1.67 0.80 12.09
N THR A 98 -2.27 1.91 12.47
CA THR A 98 -3.53 1.96 13.23
C THR A 98 -4.59 2.72 12.43
N PRO A 99 -5.79 2.13 12.21
CA PRO A 99 -6.90 2.80 11.57
C PRO A 99 -7.76 3.56 12.58
N GLU A 100 -8.24 4.72 12.19
CA GLU A 100 -9.30 5.47 12.87
C GLU A 100 -10.42 5.73 11.86
N ILE A 101 -11.68 5.58 12.26
CA ILE A 101 -12.82 5.80 11.38
C ILE A 101 -13.69 6.90 11.96
N ALA A 102 -14.00 7.89 11.14
CA ALA A 102 -14.96 8.93 11.44
C ALA A 102 -16.16 8.83 10.47
N GLY A 103 -17.36 8.98 10.97
CA GLY A 103 -18.59 9.08 10.18
C GLY A 103 -19.31 7.74 9.87
N ALA A 104 -18.61 6.64 9.70
CA ALA A 104 -19.23 5.34 9.45
C ALA A 104 -19.74 4.69 10.75
N GLY A 105 -20.97 4.20 10.73
CA GLY A 105 -21.56 3.50 11.88
C GLY A 105 -20.84 2.17 12.17
N GLY A 106 -20.21 2.06 13.36
CA GLY A 106 -19.70 0.79 13.87
C GLY A 106 -18.48 0.20 13.17
N GLY A 107 -17.58 1.03 12.63
CA GLY A 107 -16.31 0.55 12.09
C GLY A 107 -16.42 -0.18 10.74
N SER A 108 -17.49 0.03 9.99
CA SER A 108 -17.67 -0.56 8.67
C SER A 108 -18.16 0.44 7.64
N LEU A 109 -17.55 0.43 6.47
CA LEU A 109 -18.02 1.11 5.27
C LEU A 109 -19.02 0.20 4.58
N ARG A 110 -20.23 0.68 4.26
CA ARG A 110 -21.24 -0.10 3.57
C ARG A 110 -21.60 0.57 2.26
N PHE A 111 -21.57 -0.21 1.20
CA PHE A 111 -22.00 0.17 -0.13
C PHE A 111 -23.31 -0.56 -0.43
N ASP A 112 -24.34 0.16 -0.79
CA ASP A 112 -25.62 -0.43 -1.20
C ASP A 112 -25.57 -0.92 -2.67
N PRO A 113 -26.62 -1.62 -3.16
CA PRO A 113 -26.67 -2.10 -4.54
C PRO A 113 -26.58 -1.01 -5.61
N THR A 114 -26.78 0.25 -5.27
CA THR A 114 -26.65 1.40 -6.17
C THR A 114 -25.25 2.03 -6.13
N GLY A 115 -24.39 1.53 -5.24
CA GLY A 115 -23.04 2.03 -5.01
C GLY A 115 -22.97 3.27 -4.11
N LEU A 116 -24.06 3.66 -3.47
CA LEU A 116 -24.07 4.72 -2.47
C LEU A 116 -23.49 4.22 -1.14
N ALA A 117 -22.91 5.12 -0.37
CA ALA A 117 -22.34 4.83 0.93
C ALA A 117 -22.70 5.93 1.95
N GLN A 118 -22.57 5.62 3.23
CA GLN A 118 -22.57 6.68 4.23
C GLN A 118 -21.21 7.41 4.17
N PRO A 119 -21.20 8.75 4.14
CA PRO A 119 -19.96 9.51 4.18
C PRO A 119 -19.09 9.12 5.38
N ALA A 120 -17.83 8.87 5.13
CA ALA A 120 -16.88 8.43 6.14
C ALA A 120 -15.46 8.87 5.79
N ALA A 121 -14.60 8.95 6.79
CA ALA A 121 -13.17 9.11 6.62
C ALA A 121 -12.44 8.02 7.39
N VAL A 122 -11.51 7.37 6.72
CA VAL A 122 -10.59 6.40 7.32
C VAL A 122 -9.22 7.04 7.40
N VAL A 123 -8.71 7.21 8.61
CA VAL A 123 -7.38 7.77 8.85
C VAL A 123 -6.45 6.64 9.24
N LEU A 124 -5.45 6.38 8.43
CA LEU A 124 -4.36 5.47 8.75
C LEU A 124 -3.22 6.25 9.40
N ARG A 125 -2.73 5.76 10.53
CA ARG A 125 -1.59 6.34 11.25
C ARG A 125 -0.47 5.33 11.39
N ARG A 126 0.78 5.80 11.24
CA ARG A 126 1.99 5.04 11.54
C ARG A 126 3.06 6.00 12.08
N GLY A 127 3.27 5.95 13.41
CA GLY A 127 4.06 6.97 14.10
C GLY A 127 3.44 8.35 13.90
N GLU A 128 4.22 9.32 13.46
CA GLU A 128 3.75 10.68 13.18
C GLU A 128 3.11 10.87 11.79
N ARG A 129 3.17 9.85 10.94
CA ARG A 129 2.61 9.91 9.59
C ARG A 129 1.13 9.56 9.62
N ARG A 130 0.37 10.27 8.81
CA ARG A 130 -1.06 9.98 8.58
C ARG A 130 -1.38 10.00 7.09
N ALA A 131 -2.36 9.19 6.69
CA ALA A 131 -3.00 9.22 5.38
C ALA A 131 -4.51 9.17 5.58
N VAL A 132 -5.24 9.96 4.83
CA VAL A 132 -6.69 10.05 4.96
C VAL A 132 -7.34 9.47 3.70
N ILE A 133 -8.33 8.63 3.88
CA ILE A 133 -9.15 8.09 2.82
C ILE A 133 -10.59 8.58 3.05
N GLU A 134 -11.09 9.37 2.12
CA GLU A 134 -12.45 9.88 2.17
C GLU A 134 -13.40 9.05 1.34
N ILE A 135 -14.55 8.75 1.88
CA ILE A 135 -15.65 8.06 1.24
C ILE A 135 -16.82 9.02 1.17
N GLY A 136 -17.20 9.40 -0.05
CA GLY A 136 -18.36 10.26 -0.28
C GLY A 136 -19.69 9.51 -0.21
N GLY A 137 -20.80 10.23 -0.07
CA GLY A 137 -22.14 9.67 -0.11
C GLY A 137 -22.49 8.99 -1.44
N ASP A 138 -21.83 9.42 -2.52
CA ASP A 138 -21.89 8.81 -3.84
C ASP A 138 -21.09 7.50 -3.95
N GLY A 139 -20.47 7.07 -2.86
CA GLY A 139 -19.56 5.93 -2.81
C GLY A 139 -18.19 6.19 -3.45
N GLY A 140 -17.89 7.42 -3.83
CA GLY A 140 -16.57 7.81 -4.33
C GLY A 140 -15.52 7.66 -3.23
N VAL A 141 -14.33 7.12 -3.57
CA VAL A 141 -13.22 6.91 -2.63
C VAL A 141 -12.01 7.72 -3.11
N ARG A 142 -11.46 8.54 -2.23
CA ARG A 142 -10.29 9.41 -2.50
C ARG A 142 -9.26 9.25 -1.41
N VAL A 143 -7.98 9.43 -1.77
CA VAL A 143 -6.84 9.44 -0.84
C VAL A 143 -6.22 10.83 -0.83
N GLU A 144 -6.06 11.40 0.36
CA GLU A 144 -5.40 12.68 0.60
C GLU A 144 -4.01 12.50 1.24
#